data_ecf09c200600f8258e1222b47d08ee86
#
_entry.id   ecf09c200600f8258e1222b47d08ee86
#
_cell.length_a   1.000
_cell.length_b   1.000
_cell.length_c   1.000
_cell.angle_alpha   90.00
_cell.angle_beta   90.00
_cell.angle_gamma   90.00
#
_symmetry.space_group_name_H-M   'P 1'
#
loop_
_entity.id
_entity.type
_entity.pdbx_description
1 polymer ?
#
loop_
_entity_poly.entity_id
_entity_poly.type
_entity_poly.pdbx_seq_one_letter_code
_entity_poly.pdbx_strand_id
1 'polypeptide(L)'
;SDVYKRQDIHLPEEASMAAEVADVLQIPAFLCRQTDLLVAAAQTGRTVNVKKGQFMAPGSMKHAVDKIRESGNDEVWLTERGTMHGYGDLVVDMRGLAEMRAFAPTFMDLTHSLQQPNQESGVTGGRPELIATVARAAVAAGVDGVFIETHPDPSKALSDGANMLPLDQLEGLLTTLASLHEWRQAHG
;
A
#
# COMPACT_ATOMS: atom_id res chain seq x y z
N SER A 1 3.87 1.24 -21.92
CA SER A 1 3.52 1.01 -20.51
C SER A 1 2.91 2.30 -19.99
N ASP A 2 1.70 2.18 -19.47
CA ASP A 2 1.01 3.32 -18.90
C ASP A 2 1.66 3.68 -17.56
N VAL A 3 2.15 4.91 -17.43
CA VAL A 3 2.71 5.42 -16.19
C VAL A 3 1.64 6.28 -15.53
N TYR A 4 1.12 5.80 -14.40
CA TYR A 4 0.15 6.53 -13.58
C TYR A 4 0.86 7.32 -12.49
N LYS A 5 0.38 8.52 -12.22
CA LYS A 5 0.83 9.35 -11.11
C LYS A 5 -0.04 9.09 -9.89
N ARG A 6 0.59 8.79 -8.76
CA ARG A 6 -0.06 8.65 -7.46
C ARG A 6 0.39 9.78 -6.55
N GLN A 7 -0.55 10.35 -5.79
CA GLN A 7 -0.28 11.45 -4.86
C GLN A 7 -0.98 11.22 -3.52
N ASP A 8 -0.23 11.33 -2.43
CA ASP A 8 -0.79 11.38 -1.08
C ASP A 8 -1.50 12.72 -0.85
N ILE A 9 -2.68 12.64 -0.25
CA ILE A 9 -3.42 13.81 0.24
C ILE A 9 -3.66 13.66 1.74
N HIS A 10 -3.62 14.77 2.47
CA HIS A 10 -3.74 14.80 3.92
C HIS A 10 -4.95 15.59 4.40
N LEU A 11 -5.42 16.53 3.59
CA LEU A 11 -6.54 17.39 3.89
C LEU A 11 -7.59 17.32 2.76
N PRO A 12 -8.90 17.44 3.08
CA PRO A 12 -9.96 17.37 2.07
C PRO A 12 -9.80 18.40 0.95
N GLU A 13 -9.34 19.61 1.25
CA GLU A 13 -9.11 20.69 0.29
C GLU A 13 -8.00 20.41 -0.73
N GLU A 14 -7.11 19.47 -0.45
CA GLU A 14 -6.04 19.06 -1.38
C GLU A 14 -6.56 18.15 -2.50
N ALA A 15 -7.70 17.48 -2.28
CA ALA A 15 -8.19 16.44 -3.17
C ALA A 15 -8.43 16.95 -4.60
N SER A 16 -9.11 18.08 -4.77
CA SER A 16 -9.43 18.62 -6.09
C SER A 16 -8.17 19.06 -6.85
N MET A 17 -7.25 19.72 -6.16
CA MET A 17 -5.99 20.19 -6.77
C MET A 17 -5.09 19.02 -7.14
N ALA A 18 -4.96 18.02 -6.28
CA ALA A 18 -4.19 16.81 -6.58
C ALA A 18 -4.78 16.03 -7.76
N ALA A 19 -6.11 15.96 -7.89
CA ALA A 19 -6.80 15.28 -8.98
C ALA A 19 -6.56 15.91 -10.37
N GLU A 20 -6.11 17.16 -10.46
CA GLU A 20 -5.75 17.79 -11.74
C GLU A 20 -4.51 17.13 -12.37
N VAL A 21 -3.59 16.58 -11.56
CA VAL A 21 -2.29 16.09 -12.00
C VAL A 21 -2.03 14.62 -11.66
N ALA A 22 -2.81 14.04 -10.73
CA ALA A 22 -2.67 12.66 -10.31
C ALA A 22 -3.79 11.78 -10.88
N ASP A 23 -3.46 10.55 -11.21
CA ASP A 23 -4.41 9.52 -11.64
C ASP A 23 -5.01 8.77 -10.45
N VAL A 24 -4.23 8.65 -9.38
CA VAL A 24 -4.60 7.95 -8.14
C VAL A 24 -4.35 8.88 -6.95
N LEU A 25 -5.39 9.12 -6.16
CA LEU A 25 -5.27 9.79 -4.86
C LEU A 25 -5.04 8.76 -3.78
N GLN A 26 -3.99 8.92 -3.00
CA GLN A 26 -3.67 8.01 -1.90
C GLN A 26 -4.05 8.61 -0.56
N ILE A 27 -4.77 7.83 0.24
CA ILE A 27 -5.07 8.14 1.65
C ILE A 27 -4.03 7.46 2.51
N PRO A 28 -3.20 8.21 3.25
CA PRO A 28 -2.21 7.65 4.16
C PRO A 28 -2.82 6.76 5.24
N ALA A 29 -2.06 5.79 5.72
CA ALA A 29 -2.54 4.78 6.67
C ALA A 29 -3.13 5.39 7.95
N PHE A 30 -2.51 6.42 8.51
CA PHE A 30 -3.02 7.08 9.70
C PHE A 30 -4.35 7.81 9.48
N LEU A 31 -4.67 8.17 8.24
CA LEU A 31 -5.88 8.93 7.87
C LEU A 31 -6.97 8.04 7.26
N CYS A 32 -6.79 6.73 7.22
CA CYS A 32 -7.71 5.80 6.55
C CYS A 32 -9.15 5.81 7.08
N ARG A 33 -9.38 6.40 8.26
CA ARG A 33 -10.71 6.55 8.88
C ARG A 33 -11.31 7.94 8.75
N GLN A 34 -10.59 8.92 8.20
CA GLN A 34 -11.06 10.30 8.07
C GLN A 34 -12.14 10.40 6.99
N THR A 35 -13.40 10.49 7.44
CA THR A 35 -14.56 10.43 6.54
C THR A 35 -14.57 11.57 5.54
N ASP A 36 -14.31 12.78 5.97
CA ASP A 36 -14.28 13.98 5.13
C ASP A 36 -13.20 13.89 4.05
N LEU A 37 -12.01 13.39 4.38
CA LEU A 37 -10.94 13.15 3.42
C LEU A 37 -11.30 12.07 2.38
N LEU A 38 -11.89 10.95 2.83
CA LEU A 38 -12.35 9.86 1.95
C LEU A 38 -13.44 10.37 0.98
N VAL A 39 -14.40 11.13 1.48
CA VAL A 39 -15.49 11.73 0.69
C VAL A 39 -14.93 12.72 -0.33
N ALA A 40 -14.04 13.63 0.10
CA ALA A 40 -13.43 14.62 -0.80
C ALA A 40 -12.62 13.93 -1.91
N ALA A 41 -11.84 12.91 -1.59
CA ALA A 41 -11.12 12.11 -2.58
C ALA A 41 -12.06 11.42 -3.57
N ALA A 42 -13.12 10.77 -3.07
CA ALA A 42 -14.13 10.09 -3.89
C ALA A 42 -14.81 11.04 -4.89
N GLN A 43 -15.18 12.24 -4.43
CA GLN A 43 -15.86 13.25 -5.25
C GLN A 43 -15.04 13.77 -6.43
N THR A 44 -13.73 13.55 -6.45
CA THR A 44 -12.89 13.88 -7.60
C THR A 44 -13.09 12.97 -8.81
N GLY A 45 -13.68 11.78 -8.61
CA GLY A 45 -13.81 10.73 -9.63
C GLY A 45 -12.48 10.04 -9.98
N ARG A 46 -11.37 10.36 -9.30
CA ARG A 46 -10.10 9.64 -9.47
C ARG A 46 -10.12 8.34 -8.68
N THR A 47 -9.28 7.38 -9.05
CA THR A 47 -9.05 6.18 -8.24
C THR A 47 -8.54 6.58 -6.85
N VAL A 48 -9.18 6.06 -5.81
CA VAL A 48 -8.79 6.32 -4.41
C VAL A 48 -8.13 5.07 -3.84
N ASN A 49 -6.83 5.15 -3.55
CA ASN A 49 -6.12 4.09 -2.86
C ASN A 49 -6.06 4.38 -1.36
N VAL A 50 -6.64 3.51 -0.55
CA VAL A 50 -6.63 3.66 0.92
C VAL A 50 -5.61 2.71 1.52
N LYS A 51 -4.56 3.24 2.13
CA LYS A 51 -3.61 2.44 2.90
C LYS A 51 -4.25 2.03 4.23
N LYS A 52 -4.22 0.73 4.52
CA LYS A 52 -4.76 0.21 5.78
C LYS A 52 -3.94 0.76 6.96
N GLY A 53 -4.62 1.35 7.94
CA GLY A 53 -3.98 1.74 9.20
C GLY A 53 -3.38 0.53 9.93
N GLN A 54 -2.22 0.73 10.55
CA GLN A 54 -1.54 -0.32 11.32
C GLN A 54 -2.38 -0.82 12.50
N PHE A 55 -3.33 0.00 12.94
CA PHE A 55 -4.29 -0.26 14.03
C PHE A 55 -5.60 -0.89 13.57
N MET A 56 -5.77 -1.12 12.23
CA MET A 56 -7.00 -1.63 11.64
C MET A 56 -6.92 -3.14 11.39
N ALA A 57 -7.98 -3.85 11.72
CA ALA A 57 -8.19 -5.19 11.20
C ALA A 57 -8.52 -5.12 9.69
N PRO A 58 -8.08 -6.10 8.88
CA PRO A 58 -8.37 -6.12 7.43
C PRO A 58 -9.84 -5.96 7.09
N GLY A 59 -10.73 -6.68 7.75
CA GLY A 59 -12.18 -6.60 7.53
C GLY A 59 -12.79 -5.23 7.80
N SER A 60 -12.17 -4.42 8.66
CA SER A 60 -12.64 -3.06 8.96
C SER A 60 -12.40 -2.08 7.80
N MET A 61 -11.55 -2.45 6.82
CA MET A 61 -11.32 -1.62 5.64
C MET A 61 -12.55 -1.53 4.74
N LYS A 62 -13.49 -2.46 4.88
CA LYS A 62 -14.80 -2.36 4.23
C LYS A 62 -15.48 -1.01 4.46
N HIS A 63 -15.39 -0.45 5.67
CA HIS A 63 -16.00 0.84 5.98
C HIS A 63 -15.38 2.01 5.18
N ALA A 64 -14.11 1.96 4.86
CA ALA A 64 -13.49 2.97 4.00
C ALA A 64 -13.97 2.83 2.55
N VAL A 65 -14.07 1.59 2.06
CA VAL A 65 -14.62 1.29 0.72
C VAL A 65 -16.07 1.74 0.61
N ASP A 66 -16.89 1.42 1.62
CA ASP A 66 -18.30 1.82 1.63
C ASP A 66 -18.47 3.34 1.55
N LYS A 67 -17.71 4.11 2.33
CA LYS A 67 -17.75 5.58 2.30
C LYS A 67 -17.41 6.17 0.93
N ILE A 68 -16.41 5.59 0.24
CA ILE A 68 -16.01 6.03 -1.09
C ILE A 68 -17.11 5.73 -2.09
N ARG A 69 -17.69 4.50 -2.06
CA ARG A 69 -18.76 4.09 -2.97
C ARG A 69 -20.06 4.86 -2.72
N GLU A 70 -20.44 5.05 -1.46
CA GLU A 70 -21.61 5.85 -1.09
C GLU A 70 -21.47 7.33 -1.50
N SER A 71 -20.24 7.79 -1.73
CA SER A 71 -19.93 9.11 -2.29
C SER A 71 -19.95 9.15 -3.83
N GLY A 72 -20.32 8.03 -4.49
CA GLY A 72 -20.50 7.94 -5.95
C GLY A 72 -19.24 7.56 -6.72
N ASN A 73 -18.24 6.94 -6.09
CA ASN A 73 -17.01 6.51 -6.75
C ASN A 73 -16.72 5.02 -6.50
N ASP A 74 -16.77 4.21 -7.54
CA ASP A 74 -16.46 2.78 -7.45
C ASP A 74 -14.97 2.45 -7.64
N GLU A 75 -14.17 3.43 -8.08
CA GLU A 75 -12.73 3.30 -8.31
C GLU A 75 -11.93 3.39 -7.00
N VAL A 76 -12.00 2.34 -6.20
CA VAL A 76 -11.33 2.25 -4.90
C VAL A 76 -10.39 1.06 -4.84
N TRP A 77 -9.18 1.29 -4.34
CA TRP A 77 -8.16 0.29 -4.05
C TRP A 77 -7.81 0.28 -2.57
N LEU A 78 -7.36 -0.86 -2.07
CA LEU A 78 -6.82 -1.02 -0.72
C LEU A 78 -5.34 -1.39 -0.77
N THR A 79 -4.57 -0.94 0.21
CA THR A 79 -3.17 -1.31 0.34
C THR A 79 -2.89 -1.80 1.76
N GLU A 80 -2.49 -3.07 1.90
CA GLU A 80 -1.97 -3.64 3.15
C GLU A 80 -0.56 -3.12 3.40
N ARG A 81 -0.27 -2.70 4.62
CA ARG A 81 1.06 -2.20 5.04
C ARG A 81 1.48 -2.68 6.44
N GLY A 82 0.93 -3.77 6.90
CA GLY A 82 1.22 -4.35 8.20
C GLY A 82 0.34 -3.82 9.32
N THR A 83 0.31 -4.60 10.38
CA THR A 83 -0.44 -4.33 11.61
C THR A 83 0.54 -4.24 12.78
N MET A 84 0.37 -3.22 13.62
CA MET A 84 1.14 -3.09 14.85
C MET A 84 0.59 -4.01 15.95
N HIS A 85 1.48 -4.48 16.83
CA HIS A 85 1.12 -5.27 18.00
C HIS A 85 1.87 -4.82 19.26
N GLY A 86 2.48 -3.62 19.21
CA GLY A 86 3.06 -2.96 20.37
C GLY A 86 4.54 -3.28 20.65
N TYR A 87 5.22 -4.04 19.76
CA TYR A 87 6.61 -4.47 19.97
C TYR A 87 7.63 -3.84 19.01
N GLY A 88 7.29 -2.68 18.40
CA GLY A 88 8.21 -1.97 17.50
C GLY A 88 8.48 -2.70 16.19
N ASP A 89 7.61 -3.61 15.81
CA ASP A 89 7.64 -4.35 14.55
C ASP A 89 6.22 -4.41 13.97
N LEU A 90 6.10 -4.84 12.71
CA LEU A 90 4.83 -4.98 12.01
C LEU A 90 4.67 -6.41 11.52
N VAL A 91 3.41 -6.87 11.50
CA VAL A 91 3.04 -8.21 11.01
C VAL A 91 2.08 -8.05 9.83
N VAL A 92 2.33 -8.82 8.78
CA VAL A 92 1.39 -8.99 7.66
C VAL A 92 0.72 -10.35 7.80
N ASP A 93 -0.59 -10.34 7.98
CA ASP A 93 -1.40 -11.56 7.93
C ASP A 93 -1.89 -11.79 6.49
N MET A 94 -1.36 -12.79 5.82
CA MET A 94 -1.72 -13.12 4.43
C MET A 94 -3.21 -13.45 4.26
N ARG A 95 -3.90 -13.90 5.30
CA ARG A 95 -5.36 -14.13 5.30
C ARG A 95 -6.12 -12.82 5.11
N GLY A 96 -5.59 -11.73 5.67
CA GLY A 96 -6.18 -10.40 5.55
C GLY A 96 -6.17 -9.86 4.13
N LEU A 97 -5.23 -10.28 3.28
CA LEU A 97 -5.21 -9.91 1.86
C LEU A 97 -6.42 -10.48 1.12
N ALA A 98 -6.74 -11.75 1.36
CA ALA A 98 -7.92 -12.38 0.76
C ALA A 98 -9.22 -11.72 1.26
N GLU A 99 -9.28 -11.35 2.54
CA GLU A 99 -10.44 -10.66 3.12
C GLU A 99 -10.65 -9.28 2.49
N MET A 100 -9.60 -8.47 2.36
CA MET A 100 -9.69 -7.13 1.75
C MET A 100 -10.03 -7.19 0.27
N ARG A 101 -9.51 -8.20 -0.47
CA ARG A 101 -9.86 -8.41 -1.88
C ARG A 101 -11.34 -8.67 -2.13
N ALA A 102 -12.08 -9.17 -1.15
CA ALA A 102 -13.53 -9.29 -1.25
C ALA A 102 -14.25 -7.93 -1.31
N PHE A 103 -13.59 -6.84 -0.92
CA PHE A 103 -14.15 -5.50 -0.91
C PHE A 103 -13.68 -4.66 -2.09
N ALA A 104 -12.39 -4.71 -2.44
CA ALA A 104 -11.78 -3.92 -3.50
C ALA A 104 -10.45 -4.55 -3.96
N PRO A 105 -9.93 -4.20 -5.16
CA PRO A 105 -8.57 -4.56 -5.54
C PRO A 105 -7.57 -4.20 -4.44
N THR A 106 -6.72 -5.17 -4.07
CA THR A 106 -5.85 -5.06 -2.90
C THR A 106 -4.39 -5.20 -3.28
N PHE A 107 -3.59 -4.23 -2.83
CA PHE A 107 -2.15 -4.15 -3.03
C PHE A 107 -1.41 -4.51 -1.75
N MET A 108 -0.19 -5.04 -1.90
CA MET A 108 0.74 -5.24 -0.79
C MET A 108 1.86 -4.19 -0.83
N ASP A 109 2.00 -3.43 0.23
CA ASP A 109 3.10 -2.50 0.44
C ASP A 109 4.30 -3.26 1.01
N LEU A 110 5.32 -3.45 0.17
CA LEU A 110 6.53 -4.20 0.49
C LEU A 110 7.59 -3.36 1.19
N THR A 111 7.41 -2.05 1.21
CA THR A 111 8.31 -1.10 1.87
C THR A 111 7.89 -0.87 3.32
N HIS A 112 6.70 -0.31 3.49
CA HIS A 112 6.23 0.14 4.80
C HIS A 112 5.76 -0.99 5.71
N SER A 113 5.43 -2.16 5.17
CA SER A 113 5.10 -3.34 5.99
C SER A 113 6.30 -3.93 6.74
N LEU A 114 7.49 -3.55 6.34
CA LEU A 114 8.76 -4.00 6.93
C LEU A 114 9.44 -2.93 7.80
N GLN A 115 8.77 -1.81 8.02
CA GLN A 115 9.24 -0.79 8.95
C GLN A 115 9.33 -1.33 10.37
N GLN A 116 10.37 -0.87 11.09
CA GLN A 116 10.50 -1.05 12.53
C GLN A 116 10.37 0.34 13.20
N PRO A 117 9.15 0.72 13.59
CA PRO A 117 8.90 2.02 14.20
C PRO A 117 9.51 2.11 15.61
N ASN A 118 9.65 3.35 16.12
CA ASN A 118 10.08 3.64 17.49
C ASN A 118 11.49 3.13 17.84
N GLN A 119 12.44 3.25 16.91
CA GLN A 119 13.84 2.97 17.20
C GLN A 119 14.47 4.06 18.09
N GLU A 120 15.43 3.68 18.94
CA GLU A 120 16.15 4.60 19.82
C GLU A 120 16.88 5.72 19.06
N SER A 121 17.25 5.48 17.81
CA SER A 121 17.86 6.48 16.91
C SER A 121 16.94 7.63 16.51
N GLY A 122 15.62 7.53 16.79
CA GLY A 122 14.61 8.48 16.32
C GLY A 122 14.26 8.34 14.82
N VAL A 123 14.93 7.44 14.11
CA VAL A 123 14.66 7.14 12.70
C VAL A 123 14.04 5.74 12.62
N THR A 124 13.01 5.60 11.80
CA THR A 124 12.36 4.30 11.56
C THR A 124 13.37 3.34 10.93
N GLY A 125 13.59 2.21 11.57
CA GLY A 125 14.37 1.10 11.02
C GLY A 125 13.57 0.28 10.02
N GLY A 126 14.20 -0.75 9.48
CA GLY A 126 13.52 -1.64 8.54
C GLY A 126 14.22 -2.97 8.34
N ARG A 127 13.54 -3.85 7.61
CA ARG A 127 14.01 -5.20 7.28
C ARG A 127 13.93 -5.45 5.77
N PRO A 128 14.70 -4.69 4.97
CA PRO A 128 14.64 -4.76 3.49
C PRO A 128 15.01 -6.16 2.96
N GLU A 129 15.78 -6.95 3.70
CA GLU A 129 16.11 -8.34 3.37
C GLU A 129 14.88 -9.26 3.29
N LEU A 130 13.76 -8.85 3.87
CA LEU A 130 12.50 -9.61 3.83
C LEU A 130 11.56 -9.20 2.69
N ILE A 131 11.88 -8.15 1.91
CA ILE A 131 11.04 -7.65 0.81
C ILE A 131 10.68 -8.80 -0.13
N ALA A 132 11.67 -9.55 -0.62
CA ALA A 132 11.42 -10.65 -1.55
C ALA A 132 10.59 -11.79 -0.93
N THR A 133 10.70 -12.03 0.37
CA THR A 133 9.92 -13.05 1.08
C THR A 133 8.45 -12.64 1.17
N VAL A 134 8.18 -11.42 1.65
CA VAL A 134 6.81 -10.89 1.77
C VAL A 134 6.17 -10.73 0.39
N ALA A 135 6.93 -10.26 -0.61
CA ALA A 135 6.46 -10.11 -1.98
C ALA A 135 5.94 -11.42 -2.57
N ARG A 136 6.75 -12.48 -2.51
CA ARG A 136 6.35 -13.82 -2.99
C ARG A 136 5.13 -14.35 -2.26
N ALA A 137 5.07 -14.21 -0.94
CA ALA A 137 3.94 -14.65 -0.13
C ALA A 137 2.65 -13.89 -0.51
N ALA A 138 2.73 -12.57 -0.68
CA ALA A 138 1.59 -11.74 -1.05
C ALA A 138 1.06 -12.06 -2.46
N VAL A 139 1.95 -12.23 -3.45
CA VAL A 139 1.54 -12.62 -4.82
C VAL A 139 0.93 -14.02 -4.83
N ALA A 140 1.50 -14.97 -4.07
CA ALA A 140 0.90 -16.31 -3.91
C ALA A 140 -0.47 -16.24 -3.22
N ALA A 141 -0.65 -15.36 -2.22
CA ALA A 141 -1.96 -15.11 -1.58
C ALA A 141 -2.96 -14.41 -2.50
N GLY A 142 -2.51 -13.85 -3.62
CA GLY A 142 -3.37 -13.36 -4.69
C GLY A 142 -3.61 -11.87 -4.72
N VAL A 143 -2.71 -11.04 -4.21
CA VAL A 143 -2.83 -9.58 -4.35
C VAL A 143 -2.93 -9.15 -5.80
N ASP A 144 -3.60 -8.03 -6.03
CA ASP A 144 -3.82 -7.46 -7.37
C ASP A 144 -2.63 -6.61 -7.82
N GLY A 145 -1.77 -6.20 -6.89
CA GLY A 145 -0.56 -5.46 -7.18
C GLY A 145 0.36 -5.34 -5.96
N VAL A 146 1.52 -4.73 -6.18
CA VAL A 146 2.49 -4.44 -5.13
C VAL A 146 2.88 -2.96 -5.16
N PHE A 147 3.22 -2.43 -4.00
CA PHE A 147 3.82 -1.13 -3.81
C PHE A 147 5.26 -1.34 -3.33
N ILE A 148 6.22 -0.72 -4.01
CA ILE A 148 7.64 -0.85 -3.68
C ILE A 148 8.30 0.52 -3.83
N GLU A 149 8.98 1.00 -2.80
CA GLU A 149 9.91 2.11 -2.93
C GLU A 149 11.30 1.60 -3.27
N THR A 150 11.96 2.28 -4.18
CA THR A 150 13.28 1.90 -4.67
C THR A 150 14.15 3.13 -4.85
N HIS A 151 15.46 2.97 -4.63
CA HIS A 151 16.45 4.02 -4.84
C HIS A 151 17.75 3.40 -5.34
N PRO A 152 18.51 4.08 -6.24
CA PRO A 152 19.82 3.59 -6.68
C PRO A 152 20.81 3.35 -5.53
N ASP A 153 20.73 4.18 -4.49
CA ASP A 153 21.51 4.06 -3.25
C ASP A 153 20.60 4.40 -2.06
N PRO A 154 19.89 3.40 -1.46
CA PRO A 154 18.95 3.64 -0.36
C PRO A 154 19.53 4.41 0.83
N SER A 155 20.85 4.32 1.06
CA SER A 155 21.50 5.06 2.15
C SER A 155 21.48 6.58 1.97
N LYS A 156 21.21 7.06 0.75
CA LYS A 156 21.10 8.48 0.39
C LYS A 156 19.67 8.94 0.16
N ALA A 157 18.70 8.07 0.37
CA ALA A 157 17.29 8.45 0.25
C ALA A 157 16.92 9.49 1.33
N LEU A 158 16.05 10.42 0.97
CA LEU A 158 15.61 11.49 1.89
C LEU A 158 14.69 10.99 3.00
N SER A 159 13.99 9.88 2.76
CA SER A 159 13.12 9.20 3.73
C SER A 159 13.13 7.70 3.46
N ASP A 160 12.73 6.91 4.43
CA ASP A 160 12.50 5.45 4.33
C ASP A 160 13.64 4.60 3.74
N GLY A 161 14.86 5.14 3.62
CA GLY A 161 16.00 4.45 3.03
C GLY A 161 16.29 3.07 3.66
N ALA A 162 16.02 2.91 4.96
CA ALA A 162 16.18 1.63 5.66
C ALA A 162 15.19 0.53 5.17
N ASN A 163 14.17 0.89 4.40
CA ASN A 163 13.12 -0.01 3.92
C ASN A 163 13.06 -0.11 2.38
N MET A 164 13.85 0.70 1.68
CA MET A 164 13.84 0.70 0.21
C MET A 164 14.56 -0.50 -0.38
N LEU A 165 14.04 -0.97 -1.50
CA LEU A 165 14.73 -1.94 -2.34
C LEU A 165 15.80 -1.23 -3.18
N PRO A 166 17.07 -1.71 -3.20
CA PRO A 166 18.04 -1.24 -4.18
C PRO A 166 17.51 -1.39 -5.62
N LEU A 167 17.64 -0.33 -6.42
CA LEU A 167 17.06 -0.29 -7.77
C LEU A 167 17.55 -1.42 -8.69
N ASP A 168 18.81 -1.84 -8.54
CA ASP A 168 19.41 -2.93 -9.30
C ASP A 168 18.79 -4.31 -9.00
N GLN A 169 18.08 -4.46 -7.88
CA GLN A 169 17.37 -5.68 -7.51
C GLN A 169 15.92 -5.72 -8.01
N LEU A 170 15.38 -4.60 -8.48
CA LEU A 170 13.96 -4.47 -8.82
C LEU A 170 13.56 -5.39 -9.98
N GLU A 171 14.34 -5.42 -11.06
CA GLU A 171 14.02 -6.22 -12.26
C GLU A 171 13.92 -7.72 -11.92
N GLY A 172 14.89 -8.24 -11.16
CA GLY A 172 14.90 -9.65 -10.76
C GLY A 172 13.72 -10.01 -9.85
N LEU A 173 13.36 -9.10 -8.94
CA LEU A 173 12.18 -9.28 -8.10
C LEU A 173 10.91 -9.28 -8.95
N LEU A 174 10.69 -8.29 -9.81
CA LEU A 174 9.50 -8.20 -10.64
C LEU A 174 9.34 -9.39 -11.58
N THR A 175 10.42 -9.89 -12.17
CA THR A 175 10.43 -11.10 -13.00
C THR A 175 9.94 -12.32 -12.21
N THR A 176 10.42 -12.47 -10.99
CA THR A 176 9.98 -13.56 -10.08
C THR A 176 8.50 -13.44 -9.74
N LEU A 177 8.02 -12.23 -9.42
CA LEU A 177 6.63 -11.98 -9.06
C LEU A 177 5.69 -12.20 -10.25
N ALA A 178 6.09 -11.79 -11.46
CA ALA A 178 5.33 -12.02 -12.69
C ALA A 178 5.14 -13.52 -12.95
N SER A 179 6.21 -14.31 -12.89
CA SER A 179 6.16 -15.75 -13.06
C SER A 179 5.27 -16.43 -12.01
N LEU A 180 5.32 -15.98 -10.76
CA LEU A 180 4.48 -16.50 -9.69
C LEU A 180 3.00 -16.13 -9.91
N HIS A 181 2.74 -14.92 -10.39
CA HIS A 181 1.39 -14.47 -10.73
C HIS A 181 0.81 -15.33 -11.86
N GLU A 182 1.56 -15.55 -12.95
CA GLU A 182 1.16 -16.40 -14.08
C GLU A 182 0.87 -17.82 -13.61
N TRP A 183 1.75 -18.40 -12.79
CA TRP A 183 1.53 -19.73 -12.23
C TRP A 183 0.22 -19.80 -11.43
N ARG A 184 -0.04 -18.81 -10.58
CA ARG A 184 -1.28 -18.75 -9.79
C ARG A 184 -2.51 -18.62 -10.68
N GLN A 185 -2.45 -17.83 -11.77
CA GLN A 185 -3.57 -17.71 -12.71
C GLN A 185 -3.90 -19.05 -13.42
N ALA A 186 -2.89 -19.87 -13.62
CA ALA A 186 -3.04 -21.17 -14.28
C ALA A 186 -3.51 -22.29 -13.33
N HIS A 187 -3.34 -22.14 -11.99
CA HIS A 187 -3.54 -23.23 -11.02
C HIS A 187 -4.39 -22.83 -9.80
N GLY A 188 -4.84 -21.56 -9.70
CA GLY A 188 -5.61 -21.03 -8.57
C GLY A 188 -7.10 -20.90 -8.81
#